data_5894420af6e7b25db198b35392f68d04
#
_entry.id   5894420af6e7b25db198b35392f68d04
#
_cell.length_a   1.000
_cell.length_b   1.000
_cell.length_c   1.000
_cell.angle_alpha   90.00
_cell.angle_beta   90.00
_cell.angle_gamma   90.00
#
_symmetry.space_group_name_H-M   'P 1'
#
loop_
_entity.id
_entity.type
_entity.pdbx_description
1 polymer ?
#
loop_
_entity_poly.entity_id
_entity_poly.type
_entity_poly.pdbx_seq_one_letter_code
_entity_poly.pdbx_strand_id
1 'polypeptide(L)'
;MSAYIVVEATVRDPEARDRYGSQASVVLKQFGADVVAFGPWHLLSGERGHEAGLIIRFQDKDTALAWYNSPAYQALLDIRDAALDCRFRLVG
;
A
#
# COMPACT_ATOMS: atom_id res chain seq x y z
N MET A 1 -17.07 -0.60 10.88
CA MET A 1 -16.65 0.60 10.16
C MET A 1 -15.39 0.31 9.38
N SER A 2 -15.32 0.79 8.16
CA SER A 2 -14.15 0.56 7.31
C SER A 2 -12.94 1.35 7.79
N ALA A 3 -11.76 0.81 7.52
CA ALA A 3 -10.50 1.50 7.70
C ALA A 3 -9.74 1.51 6.36
N TYR A 4 -8.86 2.48 6.21
CA TYR A 4 -8.15 2.66 4.96
C TYR A 4 -6.66 2.78 5.20
N ILE A 5 -5.87 2.11 4.37
CA ILE A 5 -4.45 2.35 4.29
C ILE A 5 -4.20 3.22 3.05
N VAL A 6 -3.57 4.36 3.27
CA VAL A 6 -3.21 5.30 2.21
C VAL A 6 -1.72 5.14 1.96
N VAL A 7 -1.37 4.71 0.75
CA VAL A 7 0.00 4.51 0.33
C VAL A 7 0.38 5.62 -0.61
N GLU A 8 1.52 6.26 -0.33
CA GLU A 8 2.14 7.20 -1.25
C GLU A 8 3.45 6.59 -1.73
N ALA A 9 3.72 6.62 -3.02
CA ALA A 9 4.90 5.95 -3.55
C ALA A 9 5.49 6.63 -4.77
N THR A 10 6.82 6.56 -4.84
CA THR A 10 7.60 6.89 -6.04
C THR A 10 8.37 5.62 -6.42
N VAL A 11 8.26 5.20 -7.66
CA VAL A 11 8.88 3.95 -8.12
C VAL A 11 10.38 4.13 -8.28
N ARG A 12 11.16 3.24 -7.64
CA ARG A 12 12.62 3.20 -7.79
C ARG A 12 13.03 2.16 -8.83
N ASP A 13 12.36 1.01 -8.82
CA ASP A 13 12.68 -0.14 -9.67
C ASP A 13 11.37 -0.76 -10.16
N PRO A 14 11.01 -0.55 -11.44
CA PRO A 14 9.75 -1.07 -11.97
C PRO A 14 9.64 -2.59 -11.94
N GLU A 15 10.73 -3.33 -12.14
CA GLU A 15 10.69 -4.80 -12.08
C GLU A 15 10.40 -5.28 -10.66
N ALA A 16 11.09 -4.69 -9.67
CA ALA A 16 10.85 -5.02 -8.28
C ALA A 16 9.44 -4.63 -7.85
N ARG A 17 8.94 -3.48 -8.35
CA ARG A 17 7.55 -3.08 -8.10
C ARG A 17 6.56 -4.12 -8.59
N ASP A 18 6.77 -4.66 -9.79
CA ASP A 18 5.86 -5.66 -10.34
C ASP A 18 5.89 -6.96 -9.53
N ARG A 19 7.07 -7.38 -9.09
CA ARG A 19 7.20 -8.56 -8.21
C ARG A 19 6.53 -8.32 -6.86
N TYR A 20 6.77 -7.17 -6.26
CA TYR A 20 6.14 -6.80 -4.99
C TYR A 20 4.63 -6.77 -5.14
N GLY A 21 4.12 -6.11 -6.17
CA GLY A 21 2.68 -5.98 -6.39
C GLY A 21 1.98 -7.33 -6.56
N SER A 22 2.58 -8.26 -7.29
CA SER A 22 2.02 -9.60 -7.47
C SER A 22 1.91 -10.35 -6.14
N GLN A 23 2.93 -10.27 -5.31
CA GLN A 23 2.95 -10.97 -4.03
C GLN A 23 2.05 -10.27 -3.00
N ALA A 24 2.08 -8.93 -2.97
CA ALA A 24 1.26 -8.16 -2.04
C ALA A 24 -0.23 -8.34 -2.31
N SER A 25 -0.63 -8.46 -3.58
CA SER A 25 -2.02 -8.64 -3.95
C SER A 25 -2.59 -9.96 -3.39
N VAL A 26 -1.80 -11.01 -3.36
CA VAL A 26 -2.20 -12.29 -2.75
C VAL A 26 -2.48 -12.12 -1.26
N VAL A 27 -1.57 -11.44 -0.55
CA VAL A 27 -1.72 -11.23 0.90
C VAL A 27 -2.94 -10.35 1.19
N LEU A 28 -3.16 -9.30 0.40
CA LEU A 28 -4.34 -8.44 0.56
C LEU A 28 -5.64 -9.23 0.45
N LYS A 29 -5.73 -10.13 -0.52
CA LYS A 29 -6.92 -10.98 -0.70
C LYS A 29 -7.18 -11.87 0.51
N GLN A 30 -6.13 -12.37 1.14
CA GLN A 30 -6.25 -13.21 2.33
C GLN A 30 -6.91 -12.47 3.49
N PHE A 31 -6.79 -11.15 3.53
CA PHE A 31 -7.38 -10.31 4.58
C PHE A 31 -8.67 -9.62 4.14
N GLY A 32 -9.20 -9.98 2.98
CA GLY A 32 -10.44 -9.39 2.47
C GLY A 32 -10.34 -7.92 2.13
N ALA A 33 -9.15 -7.46 1.80
CA ALA A 33 -8.91 -6.05 1.48
C ALA A 33 -9.24 -5.74 0.03
N ASP A 34 -9.69 -4.51 -0.22
CA ASP A 34 -10.01 -4.01 -1.55
C ASP A 34 -9.17 -2.80 -1.90
N VAL A 35 -8.56 -2.78 -3.07
CA VAL A 35 -7.96 -1.58 -3.62
C VAL A 35 -9.09 -0.73 -4.19
N VAL A 36 -9.34 0.43 -3.58
CA VAL A 36 -10.46 1.28 -3.99
C VAL A 36 -10.05 2.41 -4.93
N ALA A 37 -8.77 2.79 -4.94
CA ALA A 37 -8.25 3.78 -5.87
C ALA A 37 -6.74 3.64 -5.98
N PHE A 38 -6.20 3.91 -7.16
CA PHE A 38 -4.75 4.00 -7.34
C PHE A 38 -4.46 4.82 -8.60
N GLY A 39 -3.28 5.43 -8.62
CA GLY A 39 -2.83 6.21 -9.77
C GLY A 39 -1.96 7.39 -9.36
N PRO A 40 -1.58 8.23 -10.33
CA PRO A 40 -0.80 9.42 -10.00
C PRO A 40 -1.64 10.40 -9.19
N TRP A 41 -0.98 11.10 -8.26
CA TRP A 41 -1.63 12.15 -7.50
C TRP A 41 -1.90 13.37 -8.37
N HIS A 42 -3.05 13.99 -8.17
CA HIS A 42 -3.32 15.32 -8.70
C HIS A 42 -3.27 16.29 -7.52
N LEU A 43 -2.20 17.06 -7.43
CA LEU A 43 -2.02 17.98 -6.33
C LEU A 43 -3.02 19.13 -6.42
N LEU A 44 -3.86 19.27 -5.40
CA LEU A 44 -4.84 20.36 -5.33
C LEU A 44 -4.33 21.53 -4.50
N SER A 45 -3.55 21.24 -3.46
CA SER A 45 -3.02 22.24 -2.55
C SER A 45 -1.91 21.61 -1.70
N GLY A 46 -0.94 22.41 -1.30
CA GLY A 46 0.13 21.96 -0.41
C GLY A 46 1.39 21.57 -1.16
N GLU A 47 2.27 20.88 -0.46
CA GLU A 47 3.55 20.49 -1.00
C GLU A 47 3.44 19.26 -1.90
N ARG A 48 4.28 19.23 -2.91
CA ARG A 48 4.44 18.08 -3.76
C ARG A 48 5.08 16.94 -2.96
N GLY A 49 4.46 15.77 -2.98
CA GLY A 49 4.98 14.57 -2.32
C GLY A 49 5.37 13.51 -3.33
N HIS A 50 4.97 12.28 -3.07
CA HIS A 50 5.23 11.15 -3.96
C HIS A 50 4.44 11.25 -5.25
N GLU A 51 4.86 10.48 -6.27
CA GLU A 51 4.28 10.54 -7.61
C GLU A 51 2.90 9.89 -7.70
N ALA A 52 2.67 8.83 -6.92
CA ALA A 52 1.46 8.04 -7.03
C ALA A 52 0.90 7.65 -5.67
N GLY A 53 -0.34 7.25 -5.67
CA GLY A 53 -1.04 6.80 -4.48
C GLY A 53 -1.86 5.55 -4.71
N LEU A 54 -2.13 4.87 -3.60
CA LEU A 54 -2.95 3.68 -3.55
C LEU A 54 -3.79 3.77 -2.28
N ILE A 55 -5.09 3.52 -2.40
CA ILE A 55 -5.97 3.49 -1.23
C ILE A 55 -6.56 2.10 -1.12
N ILE A 56 -6.36 1.47 0.04
CA ILE A 56 -6.79 0.11 0.32
C ILE A 56 -7.81 0.15 1.45
N ARG A 57 -8.98 -0.44 1.22
CA ARG A 57 -10.01 -0.55 2.24
C ARG A 57 -9.93 -1.89 2.94
N PHE A 58 -10.05 -1.84 4.27
CA PHE A 58 -10.17 -3.01 5.14
C PHE A 58 -11.49 -2.93 5.90
N GLN A 59 -11.97 -4.08 6.36
CA GLN A 59 -13.20 -4.18 7.14
C GLN A 59 -13.17 -3.28 8.38
N ASP A 60 -12.02 -3.23 9.05
CA ASP A 60 -11.81 -2.42 10.24
C ASP A 60 -10.31 -2.18 10.45
N LYS A 61 -10.00 -1.35 11.45
CA LYS A 61 -8.63 -0.99 11.79
C LYS A 61 -7.80 -2.19 12.24
N ASP A 62 -8.40 -3.07 13.05
CA ASP A 62 -7.68 -4.24 13.56
C ASP A 62 -7.28 -5.18 12.43
N THR A 63 -8.15 -5.36 11.44
CA THR A 63 -7.83 -6.17 10.26
C THR A 63 -6.70 -5.54 9.43
N ALA A 64 -6.72 -4.22 9.28
CA ALA A 64 -5.65 -3.51 8.57
C ALA A 64 -4.30 -3.68 9.27
N LEU A 65 -4.28 -3.55 10.60
CA LEU A 65 -3.07 -3.76 11.38
C LEU A 65 -2.61 -5.23 11.35
N ALA A 66 -3.54 -6.17 11.40
CA ALA A 66 -3.23 -7.58 11.29
C ALA A 66 -2.59 -7.91 9.95
N TRP A 67 -3.09 -7.30 8.86
CA TRP A 67 -2.49 -7.44 7.54
C TRP A 67 -1.06 -6.92 7.52
N TYR A 68 -0.86 -5.68 7.97
CA TYR A 68 0.46 -5.05 7.91
C TYR A 68 1.50 -5.83 8.72
N ASN A 69 1.09 -6.32 9.88
CA ASN A 69 1.98 -7.03 10.81
C ASN A 69 2.05 -8.54 10.55
N SER A 70 1.31 -9.05 9.56
CA SER A 70 1.34 -10.48 9.26
C SER A 70 2.73 -10.91 8.78
N PRO A 71 3.16 -12.15 9.11
CA PRO A 71 4.43 -12.66 8.58
C PRO A 71 4.48 -12.63 7.05
N ALA A 72 3.35 -12.90 6.39
CA ALA A 72 3.28 -12.90 4.94
C ALA A 72 3.57 -11.52 4.35
N TYR A 73 3.02 -10.45 4.94
CA TYR A 73 3.31 -9.10 4.45
C TYR A 73 4.71 -8.64 4.87
N GLN A 74 5.11 -8.90 6.10
CA GLN A 74 6.42 -8.48 6.60
C GLN A 74 7.57 -9.10 5.78
N ALA A 75 7.36 -10.29 5.22
CA ALA A 75 8.33 -10.93 4.33
C ALA A 75 8.55 -10.14 3.02
N LEU A 76 7.65 -9.21 2.68
CA LEU A 76 7.76 -8.43 1.44
C LEU A 76 8.45 -7.07 1.63
N LEU A 77 8.83 -6.71 2.86
CA LEU A 77 9.35 -5.35 3.12
C LEU A 77 10.64 -5.06 2.37
N ASP A 78 11.55 -6.02 2.25
CA ASP A 78 12.80 -5.79 1.55
C ASP A 78 12.58 -5.51 0.06
N ILE A 79 11.74 -6.30 -0.60
CA ILE A 79 11.42 -6.06 -2.01
C ILE A 79 10.62 -4.78 -2.17
N ARG A 80 9.71 -4.47 -1.23
CA ARG A 80 8.96 -3.21 -1.25
C ARG A 80 9.90 -2.01 -1.22
N ASP A 81 10.85 -2.01 -0.30
CA ASP A 81 11.72 -0.86 -0.09
C ASP A 81 12.77 -0.73 -1.20
N ALA A 82 13.13 -1.84 -1.86
CA ALA A 82 13.94 -1.79 -3.06
C ALA A 82 13.15 -1.24 -4.26
N ALA A 83 11.86 -1.53 -4.31
CA ALA A 83 10.99 -1.15 -5.44
C ALA A 83 10.49 0.29 -5.36
N LEU A 84 10.21 0.77 -4.13
CA LEU A 84 9.46 2.00 -3.89
C LEU A 84 10.11 2.84 -2.80
N ASP A 85 10.09 4.16 -3.01
CA ASP A 85 10.16 5.11 -1.92
C ASP A 85 8.71 5.37 -1.52
N CYS A 86 8.30 4.94 -0.34
CA CYS A 86 6.87 4.92 -0.02
C CYS A 86 6.58 5.31 1.42
N ARG A 87 5.31 5.67 1.63
CA ARG A 87 4.77 5.99 2.94
C ARG A 87 3.40 5.35 3.07
N PHE A 88 3.21 4.60 4.16
CA PHE A 88 1.96 3.92 4.47
C PHE A 88 1.35 4.57 5.70
N ARG A 89 0.08 4.97 5.61
CA ARG A 89 -0.67 5.55 6.72
C ARG A 89 -2.04 4.91 6.84
N LEU A 90 -2.49 4.72 8.07
CA LEU A 90 -3.79 4.12 8.36
C LEU A 90 -4.74 5.20 8.88
N VAL A 91 -5.95 5.24 8.35
CA VAL A 91 -7.01 6.13 8.82
C VAL A 91 -8.32 5.34 8.95
N GLY A 92 -9.07 5.64 10.01
CA GLY A 92 -10.37 5.00 10.24
C GLY A 92 -10.48 4.12 11.48
#